data_1aa15d13dd9434c54a8bfa31eae69994
#
_entry.id   1aa15d13dd9434c54a8bfa31eae69994
#
_cell.length_a   1.000
_cell.length_b   1.000
_cell.length_c   1.000
_cell.angle_alpha   90.00
_cell.angle_beta   90.00
_cell.angle_gamma   90.00
#
_symmetry.space_group_name_H-M   'P 1'
#
loop_
_entity.id
_entity.type
_entity.pdbx_description
1 polymer ?
#
loop_
_entity_poly.entity_id
_entity_poly.type
_entity_poly.pdbx_seq_one_letter_code
_entity_poly.pdbx_strand_id
1 'polypeptide(L)'
;MVEQSFKEKVRLKLMDYAVLYYDLLVRKDYLIFSKDFEYQKYYIVSAFEDNFLHLTGVHTNLKAKKFFEKCYQKTLGDGDFEINDKSQKGSIRRKMSVLENAIQIFSSEAIVVEENFNINRISCSFDSSDKVCTIGFTKTKITNHKRY
;
A
#
# COMPACT_ATOMS: atom_id res chain seq x y z
N MET A 1 -11.49 20.96 24.33
CA MET A 1 -11.31 20.01 23.20
C MET A 1 -10.47 18.83 23.67
N VAL A 2 -10.95 17.63 23.42
CA VAL A 2 -10.19 16.43 23.71
C VAL A 2 -9.26 16.16 22.52
N GLU A 3 -7.97 16.07 22.80
CA GLU A 3 -7.00 15.72 21.77
C GLU A 3 -7.17 14.25 21.37
N GLN A 4 -7.24 13.99 20.07
CA GLN A 4 -7.31 12.63 19.57
C GLN A 4 -6.02 11.87 19.85
N SER A 5 -6.15 10.64 20.34
CA SER A 5 -5.00 9.77 20.52
C SER A 5 -4.34 9.43 19.19
N PHE A 6 -3.07 9.02 19.24
CA PHE A 6 -2.36 8.56 18.05
C PHE A 6 -3.09 7.38 17.41
N LYS A 7 -3.57 6.43 18.22
CA LYS A 7 -4.31 5.26 17.73
C LYS A 7 -5.60 5.66 17.00
N GLU A 8 -6.33 6.65 17.53
CA GLU A 8 -7.55 7.14 16.89
C GLU A 8 -7.24 7.82 15.56
N LYS A 9 -6.18 8.60 15.49
CA LYS A 9 -5.74 9.22 14.23
C LYS A 9 -5.39 8.16 13.19
N VAL A 10 -4.70 7.09 13.58
CA VAL A 10 -4.38 5.97 12.70
C VAL A 10 -5.66 5.27 12.25
N ARG A 11 -6.58 4.99 13.15
CA ARG A 11 -7.86 4.34 12.83
C ARG A 11 -8.62 5.10 11.74
N LEU A 12 -8.75 6.40 11.89
CA LEU A 12 -9.46 7.24 10.93
C LEU A 12 -8.77 7.25 9.55
N LYS A 13 -7.45 7.35 9.55
CA LYS A 13 -6.67 7.29 8.30
C LYS A 13 -6.78 5.94 7.61
N LEU A 14 -6.76 4.84 8.37
CA LEU A 14 -6.91 3.50 7.80
C LEU A 14 -8.24 3.37 7.06
N MET A 15 -9.31 3.89 7.63
CA MET A 15 -10.63 3.82 6.99
C MET A 15 -10.70 4.69 5.74
N ASP A 16 -10.10 5.86 5.73
CA ASP A 16 -10.06 6.72 4.56
C ASP A 16 -9.18 6.13 3.45
N TYR A 17 -8.01 5.65 3.81
CA TYR A 17 -7.06 5.12 2.84
C TYR A 17 -7.51 3.78 2.25
N ALA A 18 -8.31 3.00 2.97
CA ALA A 18 -8.84 1.75 2.42
C ALA A 18 -9.74 2.00 1.21
N VAL A 19 -10.55 3.05 1.25
CA VAL A 19 -11.40 3.43 0.11
C VAL A 19 -10.52 3.85 -1.08
N LEU A 20 -9.53 4.69 -0.82
CA LEU A 20 -8.61 5.16 -1.85
C LEU A 20 -7.81 3.98 -2.45
N TYR A 21 -7.32 3.10 -1.60
CA TYR A 21 -6.59 1.90 -2.01
C TYR A 21 -7.44 1.01 -2.92
N TYR A 22 -8.69 0.78 -2.55
CA TYR A 22 -9.60 -0.02 -3.36
C TYR A 22 -9.83 0.63 -4.72
N ASP A 23 -10.16 1.91 -4.74
CA ASP A 23 -10.49 2.61 -5.98
C ASP A 23 -9.31 2.71 -6.95
N LEU A 24 -8.11 2.95 -6.44
CA LEU A 24 -6.93 3.21 -7.27
C LEU A 24 -6.11 1.96 -7.57
N LEU A 25 -6.12 0.97 -6.69
CA LEU A 25 -5.24 -0.19 -6.85
C LEU A 25 -6.01 -1.51 -7.00
N VAL A 26 -7.03 -1.77 -6.19
CA VAL A 26 -7.74 -3.07 -6.25
C VAL A 26 -8.63 -3.15 -7.50
N ARG A 27 -9.31 -2.08 -7.82
CA ARG A 27 -10.24 -2.05 -8.96
C ARG A 27 -9.56 -1.92 -10.31
N LYS A 28 -8.25 -1.67 -10.35
CA LYS A 28 -7.53 -1.40 -11.58
C LYS A 28 -6.33 -2.31 -11.70
N ASP A 29 -6.08 -2.78 -12.89
CA ASP A 29 -4.81 -3.39 -13.26
C ASP A 29 -4.00 -2.34 -14.03
N TYR A 30 -2.70 -2.31 -13.79
CA TYR A 30 -1.81 -1.37 -14.45
C TYR A 30 -0.85 -2.13 -15.35
N LEU A 31 -0.81 -1.71 -16.59
CA LEU A 31 0.18 -2.20 -17.55
C LEU A 31 1.41 -1.30 -17.47
N ILE A 32 2.53 -1.90 -17.12
CA ILE A 32 3.80 -1.17 -16.98
C ILE A 32 4.77 -1.71 -18.00
N PHE A 33 5.33 -0.83 -18.82
CA PHE A 33 6.34 -1.20 -19.78
C PHE A 33 7.44 -0.14 -19.84
N SER A 34 8.62 -0.59 -20.20
CA SER A 34 9.79 0.26 -20.40
C SER A 34 10.67 -0.37 -21.47
N LYS A 35 11.29 0.47 -22.27
CA LYS A 35 12.29 0.01 -23.24
C LYS A 35 13.52 -0.59 -22.55
N ASP A 36 13.71 -0.29 -21.28
CA ASP A 36 14.85 -0.78 -20.50
C ASP A 36 14.60 -2.13 -19.83
N PHE A 37 13.40 -2.69 -19.95
CA PHE A 37 13.10 -4.00 -19.41
C PHE A 37 13.86 -5.09 -20.18
N GLU A 38 14.53 -5.98 -19.43
CA GLU A 38 15.37 -7.04 -19.98
C GLU A 38 14.68 -8.42 -19.93
N TYR A 39 13.81 -8.65 -18.94
CA TYR A 39 13.23 -9.97 -18.67
C TYR A 39 11.85 -10.16 -19.30
N GLN A 40 11.05 -9.12 -19.34
CA GLN A 40 9.72 -9.14 -19.96
C GLN A 40 9.47 -7.81 -20.68
N LYS A 41 8.59 -7.86 -21.68
CA LYS A 41 8.22 -6.65 -22.42
C LYS A 41 7.38 -5.71 -21.57
N TYR A 42 6.53 -6.27 -20.69
CA TYR A 42 5.64 -5.52 -19.83
C TYR A 42 5.31 -6.31 -18.57
N TYR A 43 4.77 -5.64 -17.59
CA TYR A 43 4.24 -6.25 -16.38
C TYR A 43 2.82 -5.76 -16.14
N ILE A 44 1.96 -6.66 -15.69
CA ILE A 44 0.64 -6.29 -15.22
C ILE A 44 0.68 -6.29 -13.71
N VAL A 45 0.40 -5.13 -13.12
CA VAL A 45 0.41 -4.95 -11.66
C VAL A 45 -1.02 -4.92 -11.17
N SER A 46 -1.31 -5.79 -10.22
CA SER A 46 -2.60 -5.87 -9.56
C SER A 46 -2.39 -5.83 -8.04
N ALA A 47 -3.30 -5.20 -7.35
CA ALA A 47 -3.33 -5.21 -5.89
C ALA A 47 -4.57 -5.96 -5.41
N PHE A 48 -4.45 -6.58 -4.26
CA PHE A 48 -5.53 -7.33 -3.65
C PHE A 48 -5.90 -6.72 -2.30
N GLU A 49 -7.12 -6.95 -1.87
CA GLU A 49 -7.62 -6.41 -0.60
C GLU A 49 -6.75 -6.80 0.59
N ASP A 50 -6.24 -8.02 0.61
CA ASP A 50 -5.42 -8.52 1.70
C ASP A 50 -4.00 -7.94 1.76
N ASN A 51 -3.54 -7.29 0.70
CA ASN A 51 -2.24 -6.61 0.72
C ASN A 51 -2.27 -5.27 1.48
N PHE A 52 -3.44 -4.71 1.72
CA PHE A 52 -3.57 -3.43 2.40
C PHE A 52 -2.95 -3.44 3.81
N LEU A 53 -3.21 -4.48 4.58
CA LEU A 53 -2.68 -4.61 5.93
C LEU A 53 -1.16 -4.46 5.96
N HIS A 54 -0.49 -5.11 5.04
CA HIS A 54 0.98 -5.06 4.98
C HIS A 54 1.51 -3.64 4.76
N LEU A 55 0.81 -2.85 3.97
CA LEU A 55 1.22 -1.46 3.70
C LEU A 55 1.06 -0.57 4.93
N THR A 56 0.15 -0.90 5.83
CA THR A 56 -0.14 -0.07 7.01
C THR A 56 0.84 -0.28 8.15
N GLY A 57 1.41 -1.46 8.26
CA GLY A 57 2.30 -1.84 9.34
C GLY A 57 1.64 -2.06 10.70
N VAL A 58 0.32 -1.95 10.80
CA VAL A 58 -0.37 -2.22 12.07
C VAL A 58 -0.45 -3.71 12.36
N HIS A 59 -0.62 -4.05 13.63
CA HIS A 59 -0.82 -5.42 14.08
C HIS A 59 -2.30 -5.69 14.33
N THR A 60 -2.79 -6.84 13.88
CA THR A 60 -4.17 -7.24 14.07
C THR A 60 -4.28 -8.76 14.21
N ASN A 61 -5.29 -9.21 14.97
CA ASN A 61 -5.66 -10.62 15.03
C ASN A 61 -6.65 -11.01 13.92
N LEU A 62 -7.14 -10.04 13.16
CA LEU A 62 -8.02 -10.32 12.04
C LEU A 62 -7.21 -10.84 10.84
N LYS A 63 -7.86 -11.62 10.00
CA LYS A 63 -7.29 -11.97 8.70
C LYS A 63 -7.16 -10.69 7.85
N ALA A 64 -6.13 -10.62 7.02
CA ALA A 64 -5.81 -9.43 6.25
C ALA A 64 -6.98 -8.92 5.41
N LYS A 65 -7.73 -9.83 4.79
CA LYS A 65 -8.92 -9.45 4.01
C LYS A 65 -10.01 -8.88 4.90
N LYS A 66 -10.25 -9.48 6.06
CA LYS A 66 -11.27 -9.00 7.01
C LYS A 66 -10.90 -7.64 7.59
N PHE A 67 -9.62 -7.44 7.87
CA PHE A 67 -9.11 -6.14 8.30
C PHE A 67 -9.41 -5.07 7.24
N PHE A 68 -9.10 -5.36 5.99
CA PHE A 68 -9.40 -4.43 4.90
C PHE A 68 -10.90 -4.13 4.80
N GLU A 69 -11.73 -5.17 4.85
CA GLU A 69 -13.20 -5.00 4.77
C GLU A 69 -13.72 -4.07 5.86
N LYS A 70 -13.23 -4.23 7.09
CA LYS A 70 -13.64 -3.34 8.19
C LYS A 70 -13.18 -1.91 7.98
N CYS A 71 -11.98 -1.71 7.45
CA CYS A 71 -11.52 -0.37 7.10
C CYS A 71 -12.39 0.24 6.00
N TYR A 72 -12.63 -0.51 4.95
CA TYR A 72 -13.42 -0.05 3.81
C TYR A 72 -14.87 0.30 4.19
N GLN A 73 -15.49 -0.54 5.00
CA GLN A 73 -16.86 -0.36 5.46
C GLN A 73 -16.99 0.64 6.61
N LYS A 74 -15.87 1.20 7.07
CA LYS A 74 -15.80 2.15 8.18
C LYS A 74 -16.32 1.56 9.51
N THR A 75 -16.08 0.27 9.69
CA THR A 75 -16.48 -0.48 10.89
C THR A 75 -15.29 -0.92 11.74
N LEU A 76 -14.08 -0.44 11.42
CA LEU A 76 -12.89 -0.76 12.20
C LEU A 76 -13.01 -0.19 13.61
N GLY A 77 -13.01 -1.07 14.60
CA GLY A 77 -13.07 -0.70 16.01
C GLY A 77 -11.69 -0.55 16.62
N ASP A 78 -11.66 0.08 17.77
CA ASP A 78 -10.43 0.30 18.53
C ASP A 78 -9.75 -1.02 18.95
N GLY A 79 -10.55 -2.07 19.20
CA GLY A 79 -10.03 -3.40 19.54
C GLY A 79 -9.63 -4.26 18.37
N ASP A 80 -9.82 -3.79 17.13
CA ASP A 80 -9.55 -4.60 15.93
C ASP A 80 -8.07 -4.58 15.52
N PHE A 81 -7.29 -3.66 16.05
CA PHE A 81 -5.86 -3.58 15.77
C PHE A 81 -5.10 -3.04 16.98
N GLU A 82 -3.79 -3.19 16.98
CA GLU A 82 -2.96 -2.79 18.09
C GLU A 82 -1.71 -2.05 17.64
N ILE A 83 -1.25 -1.13 18.50
CA ILE A 83 0.00 -0.43 18.39
C ILE A 83 0.71 -0.62 19.73
N ASN A 84 1.63 -1.60 19.79
CA ASN A 84 2.08 -2.15 21.08
C ASN A 84 3.22 -1.40 21.75
N ASP A 85 4.11 -0.74 21.01
CA ASP A 85 5.24 -0.05 21.60
C ASP A 85 5.70 1.18 20.80
N LYS A 86 6.70 1.89 21.36
CA LYS A 86 7.22 3.11 20.72
C LYS A 86 7.88 2.84 19.37
N SER A 87 8.51 1.69 19.19
CA SER A 87 9.14 1.36 17.93
C SER A 87 8.10 1.12 16.84
N GLN A 88 7.00 0.45 17.17
CA GLN A 88 5.87 0.29 16.27
C GLN A 88 5.23 1.62 15.91
N LYS A 89 5.04 2.53 16.88
CA LYS A 89 4.51 3.87 16.62
C LYS A 89 5.35 4.61 15.57
N GLY A 90 6.67 4.55 15.69
CA GLY A 90 7.57 5.18 14.72
C GLY A 90 7.45 4.58 13.33
N SER A 91 7.40 3.26 13.24
CA SER A 91 7.23 2.55 11.97
C SER A 91 5.88 2.87 11.33
N ILE A 92 4.80 2.82 12.11
CA ILE A 92 3.45 3.13 11.63
C ILE A 92 3.37 4.59 11.17
N ARG A 93 3.95 5.51 11.94
CA ARG A 93 3.97 6.92 11.57
C ARG A 93 4.66 7.14 10.22
N ARG A 94 5.80 6.49 10.00
CA ARG A 94 6.50 6.55 8.72
C ARG A 94 5.67 5.98 7.58
N LYS A 95 5.06 4.81 7.77
CA LYS A 95 4.21 4.19 6.77
C LYS A 95 2.97 5.03 6.47
N MET A 96 2.33 5.57 7.50
CA MET A 96 1.15 6.42 7.33
C MET A 96 1.50 7.72 6.58
N SER A 97 2.67 8.28 6.81
CA SER A 97 3.08 9.51 6.13
C SER A 97 3.28 9.36 4.63
N VAL A 98 3.55 8.13 4.16
CA VAL A 98 3.77 7.85 2.74
C VAL A 98 2.66 6.99 2.12
N LEU A 99 1.71 6.51 2.92
CA LEU A 99 0.70 5.56 2.45
C LEU A 99 -0.16 6.14 1.33
N GLU A 100 -0.62 7.36 1.46
CA GLU A 100 -1.39 8.02 0.41
C GLU A 100 -0.60 8.09 -0.89
N ASN A 101 0.66 8.47 -0.79
CA ASN A 101 1.55 8.55 -1.94
C ASN A 101 1.80 7.17 -2.55
N ALA A 102 1.97 6.15 -1.71
CA ALA A 102 2.13 4.78 -2.18
C ALA A 102 0.89 4.28 -2.93
N ILE A 103 -0.30 4.59 -2.42
CA ILE A 103 -1.55 4.24 -3.07
C ILE A 103 -1.69 4.95 -4.42
N GLN A 104 -1.24 6.19 -4.52
CA GLN A 104 -1.34 7.01 -5.72
C GLN A 104 -0.13 6.88 -6.65
N ILE A 105 0.69 5.85 -6.45
CA ILE A 105 1.98 5.74 -7.16
C ILE A 105 1.83 5.79 -8.68
N PHE A 106 0.80 5.18 -9.24
CA PHE A 106 0.57 5.17 -10.68
C PHE A 106 -0.11 6.44 -11.20
N SER A 107 -0.47 7.35 -10.30
CA SER A 107 -0.97 8.68 -10.67
C SER A 107 0.15 9.72 -10.70
N SER A 108 1.36 9.34 -10.31
CA SER A 108 2.51 10.23 -10.31
C SER A 108 3.12 10.34 -11.70
N GLU A 109 3.58 11.54 -12.06
CA GLU A 109 4.25 11.78 -13.34
C GLU A 109 5.70 11.28 -13.35
N ALA A 110 6.29 11.09 -12.18
CA ALA A 110 7.69 10.69 -12.05
C ALA A 110 7.79 9.31 -11.40
N ILE A 111 7.64 8.27 -12.20
CA ILE A 111 7.80 6.89 -11.74
C ILE A 111 9.10 6.33 -12.29
N VAL A 112 9.90 5.73 -11.40
CA VAL A 112 11.07 4.94 -11.78
C VAL A 112 10.74 3.49 -11.53
N VAL A 113 10.91 2.64 -12.54
CA VAL A 113 10.61 1.22 -12.46
C VAL A 113 11.90 0.44 -12.62
N GLU A 114 12.17 -0.43 -11.68
CA GLU A 114 13.30 -1.34 -11.73
C GLU A 114 12.83 -2.77 -11.84
N GLU A 115 13.43 -3.48 -12.78
CA GLU A 115 13.20 -4.89 -12.97
C GLU A 115 14.24 -5.71 -12.22
N ASN A 116 13.79 -6.73 -11.48
CA ASN A 116 14.67 -7.64 -10.80
C ASN A 116 14.14 -9.06 -10.98
N PHE A 117 15.01 -10.05 -10.87
CA PHE A 117 14.68 -11.44 -11.15
C PHE A 117 13.47 -11.97 -10.35
N ASN A 118 13.36 -11.60 -9.09
CA ASN A 118 12.30 -12.09 -8.21
C ASN A 118 11.34 -11.00 -7.71
N ILE A 119 11.74 -9.75 -7.76
CA ILE A 119 10.98 -8.64 -7.21
C ILE A 119 11.07 -7.46 -8.15
N ASN A 120 9.93 -6.96 -8.55
CA ASN A 120 9.83 -5.72 -9.32
C ASN A 120 9.56 -4.56 -8.37
N ARG A 121 10.20 -3.45 -8.59
CA ARG A 121 10.08 -2.27 -7.75
C ARG A 121 9.65 -1.06 -8.55
N ILE A 122 8.77 -0.28 -7.99
CA ILE A 122 8.37 1.01 -8.52
C ILE A 122 8.71 2.05 -7.47
N SER A 123 9.50 3.02 -7.87
CA SER A 123 9.86 4.15 -7.02
C SER A 123 9.27 5.40 -7.59
N CYS A 124 8.78 6.27 -6.73
CA CYS A 124 8.33 7.59 -7.14
C CYS A 124 8.85 8.64 -6.17
N SER A 125 9.15 9.82 -6.68
CA SER A 125 9.49 10.96 -5.85
C SER A 125 8.35 11.97 -5.84
N PHE A 126 8.21 12.69 -4.73
CA PHE A 126 7.11 13.61 -4.49
C PHE A 126 7.59 15.06 -4.49
N ASP A 127 6.70 15.94 -4.98
CA ASP A 127 6.99 17.27 -5.45
C ASP A 127 7.77 18.22 -4.53
N SER A 128 7.57 18.17 -3.28
CA SER A 128 8.08 19.26 -2.43
C SER A 128 9.11 18.79 -1.43
N SER A 129 9.57 17.57 -1.56
CA SER A 129 10.52 17.05 -0.60
C SER A 129 11.24 15.86 -1.21
N ASP A 130 12.43 15.61 -0.71
CA ASP A 130 13.24 14.45 -1.07
C ASP A 130 12.60 13.10 -0.66
N LYS A 131 11.28 13.08 -0.48
CA LYS A 131 10.57 11.87 -0.11
C LYS A 131 10.48 10.93 -1.30
N VAL A 132 11.03 9.77 -1.13
CA VAL A 132 10.95 8.69 -2.11
C VAL A 132 10.16 7.55 -1.48
N CYS A 133 9.18 7.09 -2.22
CA CYS A 133 8.41 5.91 -1.86
C CYS A 133 8.77 4.80 -2.85
N THR A 134 9.04 3.62 -2.34
CA THR A 134 9.32 2.44 -3.16
C THR A 134 8.34 1.34 -2.80
N ILE A 135 7.68 0.78 -3.80
CA ILE A 135 6.80 -0.37 -3.63
C ILE A 135 7.40 -1.55 -4.37
N GLY A 136 7.53 -2.67 -3.66
CA GLY A 136 7.93 -3.93 -4.25
C GLY A 136 6.71 -4.74 -4.66
N PHE A 137 6.80 -5.39 -5.82
CA PHE A 137 5.77 -6.29 -6.31
C PHE A 137 6.36 -7.67 -6.47
N THR A 138 5.61 -8.68 -6.07
CA THR A 138 6.00 -10.07 -6.21
C THR A 138 5.13 -10.76 -7.25
N LYS A 139 5.72 -11.75 -7.91
CA LYS A 139 5.01 -12.55 -8.90
C LYS A 139 3.92 -13.38 -8.24
N THR A 140 2.69 -13.28 -8.76
CA THR A 140 1.60 -14.12 -8.30
C THR A 140 1.47 -15.35 -9.19
N LYS A 141 1.12 -16.48 -8.58
CA LYS A 141 0.83 -17.72 -9.28
C LYS A 141 -0.64 -17.75 -9.68
N ILE A 142 -0.98 -17.02 -10.75
CA ILE A 142 -2.29 -17.18 -11.35
C ILE A 142 -2.09 -17.76 -12.76
N THR A 143 -2.86 -18.77 -13.06
CA THR A 143 -2.61 -19.83 -14.03
C THR A 143 -2.46 -19.40 -15.49
N ASN A 144 -2.89 -18.23 -15.91
CA ASN A 144 -2.80 -17.83 -17.31
C ASN A 144 -2.25 -16.42 -17.56
N HIS A 145 -1.99 -15.66 -16.51
CA HIS A 145 -1.42 -14.32 -16.62
C HIS A 145 -0.44 -14.09 -15.50
N LYS A 146 0.75 -13.65 -15.82
CA LYS A 146 1.73 -13.26 -14.81
C LYS A 146 1.35 -11.90 -14.27
N ARG A 147 0.87 -11.86 -13.04
CA ARG A 147 0.57 -10.62 -12.31
C ARG A 147 1.63 -10.39 -11.24
N TYR A 148 1.93 -9.16 -10.99
CA TYR A 148 2.96 -8.74 -10.05
C TYR A 148 2.41 -7.73 -9.06
#